data_52d74ea9e7eff94ca52f0d82b6171a1f
#
_entry.id   52d74ea9e7eff94ca52f0d82b6171a1f
#
_cell.length_a   1.000
_cell.length_b   1.000
_cell.length_c   1.000
_cell.angle_alpha   90.00
_cell.angle_beta   90.00
_cell.angle_gamma   90.00
#
_symmetry.space_group_name_H-M   'P 1'
#
loop_
_entity.id
_entity.type
_entity.pdbx_description
1 polymer ?
#
loop_
_entity_poly.entity_id
_entity_poly.type
_entity_poly.pdbx_seq_one_letter_code
_entity_poly.pdbx_strand_id
1 'polypeptide(L)'
;MRWITRGAAPIYGEIMALRTILEFPDARLRTRAKPVTVFDAALGTLIDDLFETMYAAPGIGLAATQVDVHQRVIVIDISSDKSGALALVNPEILAREGEASTEEGCLSVPGIFDEVKRAAKVRVRAQDRSGAPFERDYDDILAVCIQHEMDHLEGKLFVDYLSDLKRERIRKKLDKERKERSARAATPQSSAHRAY
;
A
#
# COMPACT_ATOMS: atom_id res chain seq x y z
N MET A 1 -57.54 -3.61 -10.10
CA MET A 1 -56.56 -2.95 -9.21
C MET A 1 -55.17 -3.49 -9.52
N ARG A 2 -54.30 -2.70 -10.18
CA ARG A 2 -52.92 -3.09 -10.52
C ARG A 2 -51.99 -2.48 -9.46
N TRP A 3 -51.34 -3.32 -8.68
CA TRP A 3 -50.25 -2.89 -7.78
C TRP A 3 -48.99 -2.71 -8.57
N ILE A 4 -48.53 -1.47 -8.70
CA ILE A 4 -47.23 -1.12 -9.30
C ILE A 4 -46.21 -1.26 -8.17
N THR A 5 -45.40 -2.31 -8.20
CA THR A 5 -44.23 -2.43 -7.36
C THR A 5 -43.19 -1.41 -7.86
N ARG A 6 -42.94 -0.37 -7.07
CA ARG A 6 -41.79 0.53 -7.27
C ARG A 6 -40.50 -0.29 -7.15
N GLY A 7 -39.81 -0.44 -8.25
CA GLY A 7 -38.45 -0.99 -8.25
C GLY A 7 -37.58 -0.12 -7.34
N ALA A 8 -36.82 -0.77 -6.44
CA ALA A 8 -35.79 -0.13 -5.67
C ALA A 8 -34.75 0.48 -6.65
N ALA A 9 -34.44 1.75 -6.47
CA ALA A 9 -33.37 2.40 -7.19
C ALA A 9 -32.07 1.63 -6.92
N PRO A 10 -31.14 1.53 -7.90
CA PRO A 10 -29.87 0.91 -7.65
C PRO A 10 -29.15 1.71 -6.56
N ILE A 11 -28.71 1.00 -5.53
CA ILE A 11 -27.84 1.55 -4.50
C ILE A 11 -26.60 2.05 -5.24
N TYR A 12 -26.31 3.33 -5.17
CA TYR A 12 -25.11 3.93 -5.71
C TYR A 12 -23.92 3.12 -5.20
N GLY A 13 -23.20 2.45 -6.11
CA GLY A 13 -21.92 1.87 -5.78
C GLY A 13 -21.04 3.00 -5.26
N GLU A 14 -20.51 2.82 -4.05
CA GLU A 14 -19.53 3.75 -3.50
C GLU A 14 -18.41 3.88 -4.53
N ILE A 15 -18.13 5.12 -4.95
CA ILE A 15 -17.06 5.41 -5.90
C ILE A 15 -15.76 5.13 -5.14
N MET A 16 -15.12 4.01 -5.46
CA MET A 16 -13.80 3.70 -4.96
C MET A 16 -12.83 4.81 -5.40
N ALA A 17 -12.11 5.38 -4.47
CA ALA A 17 -11.27 6.54 -4.73
C ALA A 17 -9.79 6.13 -4.77
N LEU A 18 -9.11 6.48 -5.87
CA LEU A 18 -7.65 6.39 -5.90
C LEU A 18 -7.06 7.34 -4.88
N ARG A 19 -6.26 6.79 -3.95
CA ARG A 19 -5.58 7.57 -2.92
C ARG A 19 -4.19 7.98 -3.38
N THR A 20 -3.74 9.14 -2.93
CA THR A 20 -2.37 9.58 -3.19
C THR A 20 -1.39 8.80 -2.34
N ILE A 21 -0.42 8.12 -2.97
CA ILE A 21 0.65 7.42 -2.27
C ILE A 21 1.71 8.44 -1.85
N LEU A 22 2.06 8.41 -0.57
CA LEU A 22 3.16 9.21 -0.01
C LEU A 22 4.50 8.67 -0.51
N GLU A 23 5.40 9.57 -0.91
CA GLU A 23 6.75 9.19 -1.36
C GLU A 23 7.82 9.60 -0.33
N PHE A 24 8.79 8.72 -0.10
CA PHE A 24 9.99 9.02 0.70
C PHE A 24 10.72 10.26 0.13
N PRO A 25 11.14 11.20 0.96
CA PRO A 25 11.26 11.16 2.41
C PRO A 25 10.11 11.85 3.19
N ASP A 26 8.85 11.72 2.78
CA ASP A 26 7.72 12.30 3.51
C ASP A 26 7.69 11.78 4.96
N ALA A 27 7.67 12.70 5.94
CA ALA A 27 7.74 12.36 7.36
C ALA A 27 6.52 11.55 7.85
N ARG A 28 5.37 11.64 7.18
CA ARG A 28 4.15 10.89 7.52
C ARG A 28 4.35 9.39 7.35
N LEU A 29 5.24 8.95 6.45
CA LEU A 29 5.64 7.54 6.32
C LEU A 29 6.34 6.97 7.56
N ARG A 30 6.74 7.83 8.50
CA ARG A 30 7.39 7.42 9.77
C ARG A 30 6.42 7.29 10.94
N THR A 31 5.14 7.55 10.71
CA THR A 31 4.10 7.47 11.74
C THR A 31 3.66 6.02 11.93
N ARG A 32 3.69 5.54 13.17
CA ARG A 32 3.21 4.19 13.50
C ARG A 32 1.70 4.11 13.38
N ALA A 33 1.21 3.03 12.81
CA ALA A 33 -0.21 2.73 12.69
C ALA A 33 -0.81 2.30 14.04
N LYS A 34 -2.05 2.74 14.29
CA LYS A 34 -2.85 2.34 15.46
C LYS A 34 -3.71 1.11 15.12
N PRO A 35 -4.01 0.25 16.08
CA PRO A 35 -4.94 -0.84 15.86
C PRO A 35 -6.31 -0.35 15.39
N VAL A 36 -6.92 -1.11 14.48
CA VAL A 36 -8.32 -0.95 14.11
C VAL A 36 -9.17 -1.55 15.22
N THR A 37 -10.13 -0.79 15.72
CA THR A 37 -11.05 -1.21 16.79
C THR A 37 -12.50 -1.27 16.35
N VAL A 38 -12.81 -0.67 15.17
CA VAL A 38 -14.16 -0.62 14.60
C VAL A 38 -14.13 -1.24 13.20
N PHE A 39 -14.95 -2.25 12.98
CA PHE A 39 -15.04 -3.00 11.73
C PHE A 39 -16.39 -2.65 11.07
N ASP A 40 -16.42 -1.51 10.41
CA ASP A 40 -17.60 -0.93 9.78
C ASP A 40 -17.43 -0.74 8.26
N ALA A 41 -18.41 -0.11 7.64
CA ALA A 41 -18.38 0.19 6.20
C ALA A 41 -17.19 1.10 5.82
N ALA A 42 -16.77 2.02 6.70
CA ALA A 42 -15.65 2.90 6.43
C ALA A 42 -14.32 2.12 6.33
N LEU A 43 -14.12 1.10 7.18
CA LEU A 43 -12.98 0.18 7.05
C LEU A 43 -13.07 -0.62 5.74
N GLY A 44 -14.27 -1.08 5.38
CA GLY A 44 -14.50 -1.75 4.10
C GLY A 44 -14.09 -0.89 2.92
N THR A 45 -14.55 0.35 2.86
CA THR A 45 -14.19 1.33 1.83
C THR A 45 -12.68 1.60 1.81
N LEU A 46 -12.03 1.75 2.96
CA LEU A 46 -10.58 1.91 3.02
C LEU A 46 -9.84 0.74 2.38
N ILE A 47 -10.24 -0.49 2.68
CA ILE A 47 -9.63 -1.71 2.12
C ILE A 47 -9.81 -1.73 0.59
N ASP A 48 -11.00 -1.41 0.10
CA ASP A 48 -11.30 -1.39 -1.33
C ASP A 48 -10.49 -0.28 -2.05
N ASP A 49 -10.41 0.93 -1.48
CA ASP A 49 -9.56 2.03 -1.98
C ASP A 49 -8.08 1.65 -2.02
N LEU A 50 -7.59 0.90 -1.02
CA LEU A 50 -6.20 0.42 -0.98
C LEU A 50 -5.93 -0.56 -2.12
N PHE A 51 -6.81 -1.52 -2.39
CA PHE A 51 -6.66 -2.44 -3.52
C PHE A 51 -6.66 -1.69 -4.85
N GLU A 52 -7.62 -0.79 -5.08
CA GLU A 52 -7.69 0.01 -6.30
C GLU A 52 -6.42 0.85 -6.50
N THR A 53 -5.95 1.51 -5.44
CA THR A 53 -4.74 2.32 -5.47
C THR A 53 -3.51 1.46 -5.78
N MET A 54 -3.38 0.31 -5.14
CA MET A 54 -2.31 -0.66 -5.37
C MET A 54 -2.28 -1.15 -6.82
N TYR A 55 -3.45 -1.55 -7.36
CA TYR A 55 -3.55 -2.03 -8.73
C TYR A 55 -3.30 -0.94 -9.77
N ALA A 56 -3.70 0.31 -9.49
CA ALA A 56 -3.43 1.45 -10.37
C ALA A 56 -1.94 1.82 -10.41
N ALA A 57 -1.21 1.57 -9.33
CA ALA A 57 0.23 1.83 -9.19
C ALA A 57 1.13 0.64 -9.53
N PRO A 58 0.68 -0.34 -10.32
CA PRO A 58 1.11 -1.74 -10.51
C PRO A 58 1.97 -2.33 -9.36
N GLY A 59 1.42 -2.25 -8.14
CA GLY A 59 2.01 -2.85 -6.92
C GLY A 59 1.40 -4.22 -6.60
N ILE A 60 2.09 -4.97 -5.73
CA ILE A 60 1.64 -6.26 -5.18
C ILE A 60 1.29 -6.16 -3.69
N GLY A 61 1.56 -5.02 -3.05
CA GLY A 61 1.25 -4.71 -1.65
C GLY A 61 1.06 -3.22 -1.45
N LEU A 62 0.27 -2.85 -0.43
CA LEU A 62 0.09 -1.48 0.00
C LEU A 62 -0.40 -1.45 1.46
N ALA A 63 0.25 -0.64 2.29
CA ALA A 63 -0.17 -0.37 3.65
C ALA A 63 -0.97 0.94 3.73
N ALA A 64 -1.93 1.01 4.64
CA ALA A 64 -2.76 2.20 4.84
C ALA A 64 -1.93 3.45 5.20
N THR A 65 -0.81 3.28 5.90
CA THR A 65 0.12 4.38 6.23
C THR A 65 0.73 5.06 5.00
N GLN A 66 0.87 4.34 3.89
CA GLN A 66 1.38 4.89 2.64
C GLN A 66 0.39 5.85 1.95
N VAL A 67 -0.87 5.82 2.34
CA VAL A 67 -1.92 6.74 1.86
C VAL A 67 -2.41 7.68 2.97
N ASP A 68 -1.56 7.95 3.97
CA ASP A 68 -1.81 8.85 5.11
C ASP A 68 -2.94 8.40 6.05
N VAL A 69 -3.25 7.09 6.07
CA VAL A 69 -4.21 6.50 7.02
C VAL A 69 -3.45 5.64 8.03
N HIS A 70 -3.28 6.13 9.25
CA HIS A 70 -2.43 5.48 10.26
C HIS A 70 -3.20 4.42 11.05
N GLN A 71 -3.80 3.46 10.33
CA GLN A 71 -4.46 2.26 10.84
C GLN A 71 -3.69 1.01 10.42
N ARG A 72 -3.71 -0.04 11.26
CA ARG A 72 -3.04 -1.30 10.98
C ARG A 72 -3.80 -2.13 9.96
N VAL A 73 -3.73 -1.72 8.70
CA VAL A 73 -4.35 -2.38 7.54
C VAL A 73 -3.31 -2.48 6.43
N ILE A 74 -3.17 -3.66 5.85
CA ILE A 74 -2.38 -3.90 4.64
C ILE A 74 -3.21 -4.70 3.64
N VAL A 75 -2.96 -4.47 2.37
CA VAL A 75 -3.53 -5.25 1.26
C VAL A 75 -2.40 -5.82 0.41
N ILE A 76 -2.58 -7.05 -0.07
CA ILE A 76 -1.58 -7.76 -0.87
C ILE A 76 -2.31 -8.58 -1.94
N ASP A 77 -1.75 -8.58 -3.14
CA ASP A 77 -2.13 -9.51 -4.20
C ASP A 77 -0.94 -9.77 -5.12
N ILE A 78 -0.41 -10.99 -5.05
CA ILE A 78 0.71 -11.43 -5.89
C ILE A 78 0.26 -12.14 -7.17
N SER A 79 -1.05 -12.29 -7.38
CA SER A 79 -1.59 -12.93 -8.57
C SER A 79 -1.65 -11.96 -9.75
N SER A 80 -1.42 -12.47 -10.96
CA SER A 80 -1.48 -11.65 -12.18
C SER A 80 -2.90 -11.32 -12.62
N ASP A 81 -3.89 -12.08 -12.17
CA ASP A 81 -5.30 -11.96 -12.53
C ASP A 81 -6.18 -11.32 -11.44
N LYS A 82 -5.55 -10.81 -10.38
CA LYS A 82 -6.21 -10.20 -9.21
C LYS A 82 -7.12 -11.15 -8.42
N SER A 83 -6.84 -12.45 -8.49
CA SER A 83 -7.62 -13.49 -7.79
C SER A 83 -7.12 -13.80 -6.37
N GLY A 84 -5.92 -13.29 -6.02
CA GLY A 84 -5.23 -13.55 -4.75
C GLY A 84 -5.37 -12.44 -3.71
N ALA A 85 -6.37 -11.56 -3.86
CA ALA A 85 -6.56 -10.41 -2.97
C ALA A 85 -6.64 -10.81 -1.49
N LEU A 86 -5.71 -10.30 -0.68
CA LEU A 86 -5.58 -10.56 0.75
C LEU A 86 -5.55 -9.25 1.52
N ALA A 87 -6.51 -9.03 2.40
CA ALA A 87 -6.50 -7.93 3.35
C ALA A 87 -6.18 -8.45 4.76
N LEU A 88 -5.23 -7.83 5.43
CA LEU A 88 -4.84 -8.15 6.79
C LEU A 88 -5.08 -6.93 7.69
N VAL A 89 -6.01 -7.05 8.63
CA VAL A 89 -6.29 -6.02 9.63
C VAL A 89 -5.65 -6.42 10.95
N ASN A 90 -4.96 -5.49 11.60
CA ASN A 90 -4.20 -5.72 12.84
C ASN A 90 -3.20 -6.90 12.74
N PRO A 91 -2.39 -7.01 11.66
CA PRO A 91 -1.49 -8.14 11.49
C PRO A 91 -0.40 -8.15 12.57
N GLU A 92 -0.06 -9.37 13.04
CA GLU A 92 1.01 -9.68 13.97
C GLU A 92 1.78 -10.91 13.48
N ILE A 93 3.10 -10.84 13.42
CA ILE A 93 3.94 -12.00 13.10
C ILE A 93 4.21 -12.79 14.38
N LEU A 94 3.71 -14.02 14.44
CA LEU A 94 3.88 -14.93 15.57
C LEU A 94 5.17 -15.75 15.50
N ALA A 95 5.60 -16.10 14.29
CA ALA A 95 6.83 -16.87 14.06
C ALA A 95 7.49 -16.48 12.75
N ARG A 96 8.81 -16.65 12.68
CA ARG A 96 9.65 -16.46 11.50
C ARG A 96 10.56 -17.65 11.32
N GLU A 97 10.68 -18.16 10.09
CA GLU A 97 11.53 -19.30 9.77
C GLU A 97 12.33 -19.05 8.48
N GLY A 98 13.55 -19.54 8.45
CA GLY A 98 14.44 -19.40 7.30
C GLY A 98 14.87 -17.98 7.01
N GLU A 99 15.60 -17.79 5.91
CA GLU A 99 16.02 -16.48 5.38
C GLU A 99 15.83 -16.50 3.87
N ALA A 100 15.25 -15.44 3.32
CA ALA A 100 15.16 -15.14 1.90
C ALA A 100 15.82 -13.79 1.64
N SER A 101 16.63 -13.72 0.59
CA SER A 101 17.20 -12.48 0.09
C SER A 101 16.54 -12.16 -1.24
N THR A 102 15.80 -11.07 -1.30
CA THR A 102 15.01 -10.68 -2.48
C THR A 102 15.23 -9.23 -2.83
N GLU A 103 15.21 -8.92 -4.11
CA GLU A 103 15.18 -7.54 -4.57
C GLU A 103 13.78 -6.95 -4.30
N GLU A 104 13.72 -5.96 -3.43
CA GLU A 104 12.49 -5.26 -3.06
C GLU A 104 12.41 -3.90 -3.73
N GLY A 105 11.20 -3.54 -4.18
CA GLY A 105 10.78 -2.19 -4.52
C GLY A 105 9.63 -1.75 -3.61
N CYS A 106 9.29 -0.46 -3.64
CA CYS A 106 8.20 0.09 -2.84
C CYS A 106 7.50 1.20 -3.59
N LEU A 107 6.17 1.21 -3.58
CA LEU A 107 5.37 2.30 -4.19
C LEU A 107 5.67 3.67 -3.55
N SER A 108 6.09 3.69 -2.29
CA SER A 108 6.55 4.91 -1.61
C SER A 108 8.03 5.28 -1.89
N VAL A 109 8.77 4.46 -2.65
CA VAL A 109 10.18 4.70 -3.01
C VAL A 109 10.35 4.43 -4.51
N PRO A 110 9.71 5.23 -5.38
CA PRO A 110 9.55 4.91 -6.80
C PRO A 110 10.88 4.78 -7.53
N GLY A 111 11.00 3.73 -8.37
CA GLY A 111 12.15 3.49 -9.24
C GLY A 111 13.44 3.13 -8.51
N ILE A 112 13.35 2.68 -7.25
CA ILE A 112 14.46 2.17 -6.46
C ILE A 112 14.17 0.71 -6.10
N PHE A 113 15.15 -0.13 -6.33
CA PHE A 113 15.15 -1.54 -5.97
C PHE A 113 16.48 -1.87 -5.28
N ASP A 114 16.44 -2.68 -4.24
CA ASP A 114 17.65 -3.16 -3.57
C ASP A 114 17.37 -4.48 -2.84
N GLU A 115 18.42 -5.22 -2.55
CA GLU A 115 18.34 -6.51 -1.89
C GLU A 115 18.08 -6.37 -0.40
N VAL A 116 17.06 -7.05 0.10
CA VAL A 116 16.67 -7.07 1.52
C VAL A 116 16.55 -8.51 2.00
N LYS A 117 17.04 -8.79 3.21
CA LYS A 117 16.91 -10.08 3.87
C LYS A 117 15.66 -10.10 4.74
N ARG A 118 14.84 -11.14 4.53
CA ARG A 118 13.61 -11.38 5.29
C ARG A 118 13.49 -12.84 5.70
N ALA A 119 12.57 -13.15 6.60
CA ALA A 119 12.22 -14.54 6.85
C ALA A 119 11.57 -15.16 5.59
N ALA A 120 11.95 -16.40 5.26
CA ALA A 120 11.40 -17.12 4.12
C ALA A 120 9.95 -17.58 4.38
N LYS A 121 9.60 -17.78 5.68
CA LYS A 121 8.24 -18.13 6.12
C LYS A 121 7.85 -17.31 7.33
N VAL A 122 6.57 -16.96 7.41
CA VAL A 122 6.00 -16.27 8.57
C VAL A 122 4.66 -16.90 8.94
N ARG A 123 4.42 -17.02 10.26
CA ARG A 123 3.09 -17.27 10.81
C ARG A 123 2.50 -15.96 11.22
N VAL A 124 1.33 -15.62 10.69
CA VAL A 124 0.65 -14.35 10.94
C VAL A 124 -0.71 -14.58 11.57
N ARG A 125 -0.99 -13.85 12.65
CA ARG A 125 -2.32 -13.62 13.19
C ARG A 125 -2.82 -12.29 12.64
N ALA A 126 -4.07 -12.25 12.18
CA ALA A 126 -4.73 -11.03 11.73
C ALA A 126 -6.25 -11.16 11.89
N GLN A 127 -6.94 -10.10 11.55
CA GLN A 127 -8.39 -10.10 11.38
C GLN A 127 -8.71 -9.84 9.90
N ASP A 128 -9.79 -10.41 9.41
CA ASP A 128 -10.31 -10.09 8.09
C ASP A 128 -11.08 -8.75 8.10
N ARG A 129 -11.65 -8.36 6.96
CA ARG A 129 -12.43 -7.12 6.83
C ARG A 129 -13.68 -7.05 7.71
N SER A 130 -14.17 -8.19 8.19
CA SER A 130 -15.32 -8.30 9.10
C SER A 130 -14.92 -8.29 10.59
N GLY A 131 -13.62 -8.36 10.89
CA GLY A 131 -13.08 -8.47 12.24
C GLY A 131 -12.91 -9.91 12.72
N ALA A 132 -13.21 -10.91 11.88
CA ALA A 132 -13.00 -12.31 12.24
C ALA A 132 -11.50 -12.62 12.33
N PRO A 133 -11.02 -13.13 13.48
CA PRO A 133 -9.59 -13.44 13.65
C PRO A 133 -9.23 -14.73 12.93
N PHE A 134 -7.99 -14.78 12.43
CA PHE A 134 -7.40 -15.98 11.85
C PHE A 134 -5.89 -16.01 12.07
N GLU A 135 -5.34 -17.24 11.98
CA GLU A 135 -3.89 -17.47 11.92
C GLU A 135 -3.57 -18.28 10.67
N ARG A 136 -2.50 -17.90 9.96
CA ARG A 136 -2.06 -18.61 8.76
C ARG A 136 -0.55 -18.52 8.60
N ASP A 137 0.02 -19.59 8.03
CA ASP A 137 1.39 -19.62 7.56
C ASP A 137 1.45 -19.11 6.12
N TYR A 138 2.47 -18.31 5.84
CA TYR A 138 2.78 -17.75 4.52
C TYR A 138 4.25 -18.02 4.21
N ASP A 139 4.57 -18.26 2.95
CA ASP A 139 5.92 -18.54 2.46
C ASP A 139 6.23 -17.76 1.18
N ASP A 140 7.45 -17.95 0.68
CA ASP A 140 7.95 -17.35 -0.55
C ASP A 140 7.71 -15.82 -0.64
N ILE A 141 7.35 -15.34 -1.82
CA ILE A 141 7.13 -13.92 -2.10
C ILE A 141 6.02 -13.31 -1.25
N LEU A 142 5.00 -14.09 -0.88
CA LEU A 142 3.90 -13.62 -0.04
C LEU A 142 4.38 -13.34 1.39
N ALA A 143 5.26 -14.19 1.95
CA ALA A 143 5.87 -13.94 3.26
C ALA A 143 6.75 -12.69 3.26
N VAL A 144 7.53 -12.47 2.19
CA VAL A 144 8.36 -11.28 2.01
C VAL A 144 7.48 -10.02 1.93
N CYS A 145 6.42 -10.05 1.10
CA CYS A 145 5.52 -8.93 0.90
C CYS A 145 4.79 -8.55 2.21
N ILE A 146 4.28 -9.53 2.96
CA ILE A 146 3.64 -9.29 4.27
C ILE A 146 4.61 -8.57 5.22
N GLN A 147 5.87 -9.01 5.30
CA GLN A 147 6.86 -8.36 6.16
C GLN A 147 7.17 -6.92 5.71
N HIS A 148 7.23 -6.69 4.40
CA HIS A 148 7.41 -5.36 3.82
C HIS A 148 6.27 -4.42 4.20
N GLU A 149 5.02 -4.84 3.99
CA GLU A 149 3.85 -4.03 4.32
C GLU A 149 3.70 -3.80 5.84
N MET A 150 4.06 -4.79 6.66
CA MET A 150 4.06 -4.64 8.12
C MET A 150 5.11 -3.65 8.62
N ASP A 151 6.26 -3.53 7.94
CA ASP A 151 7.25 -2.49 8.27
C ASP A 151 6.65 -1.09 8.11
N HIS A 152 5.84 -0.85 7.08
CA HIS A 152 5.14 0.42 6.91
C HIS A 152 4.23 0.76 8.09
N LEU A 153 3.58 -0.23 8.71
CA LEU A 153 2.76 -0.02 9.91
C LEU A 153 3.58 0.40 11.13
N GLU A 154 4.88 0.09 11.15
CA GLU A 154 5.83 0.51 12.19
C GLU A 154 6.62 1.77 11.81
N GLY A 155 6.28 2.42 10.69
CA GLY A 155 6.98 3.60 10.18
C GLY A 155 8.35 3.30 9.59
N LYS A 156 8.59 2.05 9.15
CA LYS A 156 9.82 1.61 8.50
C LYS A 156 9.61 1.48 6.99
N LEU A 157 10.71 1.64 6.26
CA LEU A 157 10.78 1.43 4.81
C LEU A 157 11.91 0.46 4.50
N PHE A 158 11.85 -0.24 3.35
CA PHE A 158 12.93 -1.16 2.97
C PHE A 158 14.31 -0.47 2.90
N VAL A 159 14.37 0.81 2.57
CA VAL A 159 15.61 1.60 2.54
C VAL A 159 16.29 1.70 3.92
N ASP A 160 15.58 1.44 5.01
CA ASP A 160 16.14 1.46 6.37
C ASP A 160 17.04 0.24 6.65
N TYR A 161 16.93 -0.82 5.84
CA TYR A 161 17.80 -1.99 5.88
C TYR A 161 19.09 -1.79 5.10
N LEU A 162 19.20 -0.72 4.31
CA LEU A 162 20.36 -0.39 3.51
C LEU A 162 21.38 0.41 4.33
N SER A 163 22.63 0.45 3.84
CA SER A 163 23.67 1.29 4.45
C SER A 163 23.26 2.78 4.43
N ASP A 164 23.75 3.54 5.41
CA ASP A 164 23.48 4.97 5.52
C ASP A 164 23.84 5.73 4.24
N LEU A 165 24.95 5.34 3.59
CA LEU A 165 25.37 5.95 2.33
C LEU A 165 24.39 5.69 1.19
N LYS A 166 23.88 4.46 1.05
CA LYS A 166 22.85 4.12 0.05
C LYS A 166 21.57 4.90 0.33
N ARG A 167 21.08 4.88 1.57
CA ARG A 167 19.87 5.59 1.99
C ARG A 167 19.93 7.09 1.70
N GLU A 168 21.08 7.72 1.99
CA GLU A 168 21.24 9.16 1.73
C GLU A 168 21.29 9.47 0.22
N ARG A 169 21.92 8.60 -0.59
CA ARG A 169 21.88 8.74 -2.06
C ARG A 169 20.46 8.64 -2.61
N ILE A 170 19.68 7.68 -2.14
CA ILE A 170 18.28 7.50 -2.53
C ILE A 170 17.48 8.73 -2.15
N ARG A 171 17.63 9.24 -0.92
CA ARG A 171 16.95 10.43 -0.46
C ARG A 171 17.22 11.64 -1.37
N LYS A 172 18.50 11.91 -1.68
CA LYS A 172 18.89 13.01 -2.55
C LYS A 172 18.33 12.88 -3.97
N LYS A 173 18.33 11.64 -4.52
CA LYS A 173 17.77 11.36 -5.84
C LYS A 173 16.28 11.69 -5.88
N LEU A 174 15.49 11.13 -4.96
CA LEU A 174 14.03 11.32 -4.92
C LEU A 174 13.64 12.76 -4.61
N ASP A 175 14.36 13.47 -3.72
CA ASP A 175 14.15 14.90 -3.48
C ASP A 175 14.35 15.76 -4.74
N LYS A 176 15.38 15.43 -5.53
CA LYS A 176 15.65 16.11 -6.80
C LYS A 176 14.52 15.86 -7.81
N GLU A 177 14.14 14.60 -8.02
CA GLU A 177 13.09 14.21 -8.96
C GLU A 177 11.72 14.82 -8.58
N ARG A 178 11.40 14.88 -7.29
CA ARG A 178 10.18 15.52 -6.79
C ARG A 178 10.17 17.03 -7.11
N LYS A 179 11.29 17.73 -6.89
CA LYS A 179 11.41 19.16 -7.23
C LYS A 179 11.26 19.39 -8.73
N GLU A 180 11.86 18.55 -9.56
CA GLU A 180 11.74 18.64 -11.03
C GLU A 180 10.31 18.37 -11.51
N ARG A 181 9.61 17.37 -10.95
CA ARG A 181 8.19 17.11 -11.25
C ARG A 181 7.31 18.32 -10.87
N SER A 182 7.51 18.88 -9.69
CA SER A 182 6.77 20.06 -9.24
C SER A 182 7.02 21.28 -10.11
N ALA A 183 8.25 21.51 -10.54
CA ALA A 183 8.60 22.63 -11.43
C ALA A 183 7.95 22.48 -12.82
N ARG A 184 7.94 21.26 -13.38
CA ARG A 184 7.27 20.98 -14.67
C ARG A 184 5.74 21.15 -14.58
N ALA A 185 5.12 20.74 -13.48
CA ALA A 185 3.68 20.93 -13.26
C ALA A 185 3.28 22.39 -13.11
N ALA A 186 4.18 23.24 -12.58
CA ALA A 186 3.97 24.67 -12.40
C ALA A 186 4.21 25.51 -13.68
N THR A 187 4.81 24.93 -14.73
CA THR A 187 5.05 25.65 -16.00
C THR A 187 3.80 25.53 -16.88
N PRO A 188 3.06 26.65 -17.20
CA PRO A 188 1.92 26.61 -18.09
C PRO A 188 2.37 26.15 -19.48
N GLN A 189 1.70 25.15 -20.06
CA GLN A 189 1.85 24.87 -21.50
C GLN A 189 1.41 26.12 -22.26
N SER A 190 2.35 26.87 -22.80
CA SER A 190 2.04 27.96 -23.73
C SER A 190 1.41 27.31 -24.96
N SER A 191 0.10 27.43 -25.08
CA SER A 191 -0.64 27.10 -26.29
C SER A 191 -0.15 28.00 -27.41
N ALA A 192 0.80 27.52 -28.20
CA ALA A 192 1.15 28.14 -29.46
C ALA A 192 -0.02 27.97 -30.44
N HIS A 193 -0.98 28.87 -30.35
CA HIS A 193 -1.93 29.13 -31.42
C HIS A 193 -1.14 29.78 -32.55
N ARG A 194 -0.63 28.99 -33.49
CA ARG A 194 -0.27 29.49 -34.80
C ARG A 194 -1.56 29.67 -35.59
N ALA A 195 -2.03 30.90 -35.63
CA ALA A 195 -2.98 31.31 -36.67
C ALA A 195 -2.29 31.26 -38.02
N TYR A 196 -2.93 30.60 -38.98
CA TYR A 196 -2.76 30.80 -40.41
C TYR A 196 -4.11 31.24 -40.99
#